data_dc3895e93f47d93cca543dfdcd059e49
#
_entry.id   dc3895e93f47d93cca543dfdcd059e49
#
_cell.length_a   1.000
_cell.length_b   1.000
_cell.length_c   1.000
_cell.angle_alpha   90.00
_cell.angle_beta   90.00
_cell.angle_gamma   90.00
#
_symmetry.space_group_name_H-M   'P 1'
#
loop_
_entity.id
_entity.type
_entity.pdbx_description
1 polymer ?
#
loop_
_entity_poly.entity_id
_entity_poly.type
_entity_poly.pdbx_seq_one_letter_code
_entity_poly.pdbx_strand_id
1 'polypeptide(L)'
;LFDRVLVIPEPFLAAMGLREEARLSDSGYVDPTRHSLIVDIGAGTTDMCLVQGYYPTPDDQVCYPVAGDAVDKTLADRIRRRWPDLVLSRVTVTQLKERYSCAGSARREAKVRLFADGKPRVIDIADMVRESCEMLVPVIADGIKALLKRCDSDSVVPILQNVILCGGGSAIQGLSEMVQQPLRSEGYEDATCRTPPDYRRLVAVGAVKIAENVRDDQWQIPM
;
A
#
# COMPACT_ATOMS: atom_id res chain seq x y z
N LEU A 1 -29.57 -1.34 -7.84
CA LEU A 1 -28.74 -2.25 -8.46
C LEU A 1 -28.25 -1.53 -9.70
N PHE A 2 -27.21 -2.01 -10.34
CA PHE A 2 -26.53 -1.28 -11.39
C PHE A 2 -26.94 -1.81 -12.76
N ASP A 3 -27.14 -0.92 -13.73
CA ASP A 3 -27.46 -1.29 -15.10
C ASP A 3 -26.25 -1.71 -15.91
N ARG A 4 -25.09 -1.21 -15.51
CA ARG A 4 -23.79 -1.47 -16.14
C ARG A 4 -22.69 -1.56 -15.10
N VAL A 5 -21.68 -2.36 -15.37
CA VAL A 5 -20.51 -2.55 -14.48
C VAL A 5 -19.22 -2.61 -15.32
N LEU A 6 -18.15 -2.13 -14.72
CA LEU A 6 -16.79 -2.29 -15.25
C LEU A 6 -15.88 -2.74 -14.10
N VAL A 7 -15.17 -3.83 -14.29
CA VAL A 7 -14.25 -4.39 -13.30
C VAL A 7 -12.83 -3.99 -13.68
N ILE A 8 -12.16 -3.27 -12.79
CA ILE A 8 -10.80 -2.74 -13.03
C ILE A 8 -9.95 -2.99 -11.78
N PRO A 9 -8.67 -3.40 -11.93
CA PRO A 9 -7.76 -3.56 -10.80
C PRO A 9 -7.57 -2.26 -10.02
N GLU A 10 -7.69 -2.31 -8.69
CA GLU A 10 -7.54 -1.14 -7.82
C GLU A 10 -6.18 -0.42 -8.00
N PRO A 11 -5.03 -1.12 -8.11
CA PRO A 11 -3.77 -0.43 -8.36
C PRO A 11 -3.72 0.34 -9.69
N PHE A 12 -4.37 -0.19 -10.75
CA PHE A 12 -4.47 0.54 -12.02
C PHE A 12 -5.34 1.79 -11.88
N LEU A 13 -6.46 1.69 -11.14
CA LEU A 13 -7.27 2.86 -10.79
C LEU A 13 -6.47 3.90 -10.00
N ALA A 14 -5.59 3.46 -9.09
CA ALA A 14 -4.72 4.37 -8.35
C ALA A 14 -3.75 5.13 -9.27
N ALA A 15 -3.17 4.46 -10.28
CA ALA A 15 -2.35 5.11 -11.30
C ALA A 15 -3.14 6.16 -12.08
N MET A 16 -4.37 5.82 -12.50
CA MET A 16 -5.28 6.75 -13.17
C MET A 16 -5.66 7.94 -12.27
N GLY A 17 -5.85 7.70 -10.98
CA GLY A 17 -6.12 8.74 -10.00
C GLY A 17 -4.97 9.75 -9.86
N LEU A 18 -3.73 9.26 -9.93
CA LEU A 18 -2.51 10.08 -9.85
C LEU A 18 -2.22 10.88 -11.11
N ARG A 19 -2.71 10.45 -12.27
CA ARG A 19 -2.42 11.09 -13.54
C ARG A 19 -2.98 12.51 -13.58
N GLU A 20 -2.14 13.47 -13.98
CA GLU A 20 -2.48 14.88 -14.12
C GLU A 20 -2.46 15.25 -15.61
N GLU A 21 -3.63 15.28 -16.25
CA GLU A 21 -3.77 15.53 -17.70
C GLU A 21 -3.16 16.89 -18.11
N ALA A 22 -3.27 17.90 -17.27
CA ALA A 22 -2.71 19.23 -17.50
C ALA A 22 -1.16 19.24 -17.58
N ARG A 23 -0.52 18.22 -17.03
CA ARG A 23 0.95 18.10 -16.99
C ARG A 23 1.53 17.16 -18.03
N LEU A 24 0.73 16.56 -18.89
CA LEU A 24 1.22 15.60 -19.90
C LEU A 24 2.19 16.22 -20.93
N SER A 25 2.16 17.52 -21.11
CA SER A 25 3.11 18.27 -21.96
C SER A 25 4.35 18.76 -21.19
N ASP A 26 4.40 18.60 -19.87
CA ASP A 26 5.56 18.94 -19.05
C ASP A 26 6.63 17.85 -19.18
N SER A 27 7.82 18.20 -19.66
CA SER A 27 8.93 17.26 -19.86
C SER A 27 9.47 16.65 -18.56
N GLY A 28 9.20 17.29 -17.41
CA GLY A 28 9.56 16.77 -16.08
C GLY A 28 8.47 15.91 -15.43
N TYR A 29 7.30 15.77 -16.07
CA TYR A 29 6.22 14.98 -15.52
C TYR A 29 6.35 13.50 -15.88
N VAL A 30 6.41 12.65 -14.88
CA VAL A 30 6.36 11.18 -15.07
C VAL A 30 4.91 10.73 -14.98
N ASP A 31 4.33 10.38 -16.13
CA ASP A 31 2.96 9.87 -16.21
C ASP A 31 2.86 8.51 -15.49
N PRO A 32 2.12 8.40 -14.38
CA PRO A 32 2.02 7.16 -13.63
C PRO A 32 1.33 6.03 -14.40
N THR A 33 0.67 6.32 -15.52
CA THR A 33 0.04 5.31 -16.37
C THR A 33 0.98 4.71 -17.42
N ARG A 34 2.22 5.18 -17.52
CA ARG A 34 3.20 4.69 -18.50
C ARG A 34 4.29 3.80 -17.93
N HIS A 35 4.90 4.24 -16.83
CA HIS A 35 5.98 3.50 -16.18
C HIS A 35 5.85 3.69 -14.68
N SER A 36 5.11 2.81 -14.03
CA SER A 36 5.01 2.77 -12.58
C SER A 36 4.77 1.35 -12.06
N LEU A 37 5.09 1.13 -10.81
CA LEU A 37 4.66 0.00 -10.04
C LEU A 37 3.82 0.50 -8.87
N ILE A 38 2.54 0.19 -8.90
CA ILE A 38 1.60 0.59 -7.84
C ILE A 38 1.50 -0.53 -6.82
N VAL A 39 1.59 -0.16 -5.55
CA VAL A 39 1.42 -1.05 -4.40
C VAL A 39 0.26 -0.51 -3.56
N ASP A 40 -0.89 -1.14 -3.66
CA ASP A 40 -2.07 -0.78 -2.86
C ASP A 40 -2.12 -1.66 -1.61
N ILE A 41 -1.91 -1.05 -0.44
CA ILE A 41 -1.88 -1.73 0.85
C ILE A 41 -3.22 -1.50 1.56
N GLY A 42 -4.13 -2.42 1.37
CA GLY A 42 -5.47 -2.39 1.95
C GLY A 42 -5.54 -2.89 3.40
N ALA A 43 -6.73 -3.31 3.80
CA ALA A 43 -6.95 -3.98 5.07
C ALA A 43 -6.58 -5.46 5.00
N GLY A 44 -7.11 -6.20 4.02
CA GLY A 44 -6.93 -7.65 3.88
C GLY A 44 -5.81 -8.04 2.93
N THR A 45 -5.60 -7.27 1.86
CA THR A 45 -4.67 -7.59 0.77
C THR A 45 -3.69 -6.45 0.51
N THR A 46 -2.53 -6.83 -0.04
CA THR A 46 -1.59 -5.94 -0.71
C THR A 46 -1.57 -6.31 -2.18
N ASP A 47 -2.14 -5.44 -2.99
CA ASP A 47 -2.30 -5.62 -4.42
C ASP A 47 -1.27 -4.78 -5.17
N MET A 48 -0.55 -5.40 -6.11
CA MET A 48 0.49 -4.70 -6.86
C MET A 48 0.27 -4.87 -8.34
N CYS A 49 0.59 -3.82 -9.10
CA CYS A 49 0.42 -3.80 -10.54
C CYS A 49 1.54 -3.04 -11.23
N LEU A 50 2.08 -3.63 -12.28
CA LEU A 50 2.87 -2.94 -13.29
C LEU A 50 1.94 -2.15 -14.21
N VAL A 51 2.28 -0.88 -14.44
CA VAL A 51 1.53 0.00 -15.33
C VAL A 51 2.48 0.53 -16.41
N GLN A 52 2.29 0.05 -17.65
CA GLN A 52 3.24 0.23 -18.74
C GLN A 52 2.60 0.85 -20.00
N GLY A 53 1.61 1.74 -19.84
CA GLY A 53 0.96 2.44 -20.94
C GLY A 53 -0.18 1.67 -21.62
N TYR A 54 -0.47 0.45 -21.17
CA TYR A 54 -1.60 -0.36 -21.62
C TYR A 54 -2.43 -0.86 -20.43
N TYR A 55 -3.59 -1.43 -20.71
CA TYR A 55 -4.42 -2.03 -19.67
C TYR A 55 -3.73 -3.30 -19.12
N PRO A 56 -3.50 -3.41 -17.80
CA PRO A 56 -2.72 -4.48 -17.23
C PRO A 56 -3.40 -5.85 -17.41
N THR A 57 -2.59 -6.83 -17.72
CA THR A 57 -2.97 -8.25 -17.79
C THR A 57 -2.83 -8.90 -16.41
N PRO A 58 -3.32 -10.14 -16.19
CA PRO A 58 -3.06 -10.89 -14.97
C PRO A 58 -1.56 -11.08 -14.66
N ASP A 59 -0.71 -11.11 -15.70
CA ASP A 59 0.75 -11.25 -15.53
C ASP A 59 1.39 -9.97 -15.00
N ASP A 60 0.76 -8.83 -15.16
CA ASP A 60 1.21 -7.54 -14.63
C ASP A 60 0.81 -7.32 -13.16
N GLN A 61 0.18 -8.30 -12.52
CA GLN A 61 -0.42 -8.16 -11.20
C GLN A 61 0.01 -9.27 -10.25
N VAL A 62 0.11 -8.92 -8.96
CA VAL A 62 0.23 -9.88 -7.86
C VAL A 62 -0.61 -9.39 -6.68
N CYS A 63 -1.20 -10.33 -5.94
CA CYS A 63 -1.99 -10.06 -4.75
C CYS A 63 -1.48 -10.94 -3.59
N TYR A 64 -1.23 -10.32 -2.44
CA TYR A 64 -0.83 -11.02 -1.23
C TYR A 64 -1.89 -10.81 -0.14
N PRO A 65 -2.36 -11.88 0.53
CA PRO A 65 -3.34 -11.79 1.63
C PRO A 65 -2.64 -11.37 2.95
N VAL A 66 -1.78 -10.37 2.87
CA VAL A 66 -1.01 -9.82 4.00
C VAL A 66 -1.04 -8.30 3.90
N ALA A 67 -1.76 -7.65 4.81
CA ALA A 67 -1.93 -6.20 4.83
C ALA A 67 -2.30 -5.71 6.24
N GLY A 68 -3.11 -4.68 6.38
CA GLY A 68 -3.44 -4.03 7.64
C GLY A 68 -3.97 -4.97 8.72
N ASP A 69 -4.79 -5.96 8.36
CA ASP A 69 -5.34 -6.95 9.30
C ASP A 69 -4.27 -7.91 9.86
N ALA A 70 -3.27 -8.25 9.05
CA ALA A 70 -2.13 -9.05 9.50
C ALA A 70 -1.25 -8.27 10.49
N VAL A 71 -1.07 -6.98 10.27
CA VAL A 71 -0.39 -6.08 11.22
C VAL A 71 -1.16 -6.00 12.53
N ASP A 72 -2.49 -5.82 12.48
CA ASP A 72 -3.35 -5.80 13.68
C ASP A 72 -3.24 -7.10 14.48
N LYS A 73 -3.31 -8.25 13.80
CA LYS A 73 -3.16 -9.56 14.44
C LYS A 73 -1.79 -9.70 15.12
N THR A 74 -0.72 -9.33 14.41
CA THR A 74 0.64 -9.41 14.96
C THR A 74 0.81 -8.51 16.17
N LEU A 75 0.30 -7.29 16.13
CA LEU A 75 0.32 -6.35 17.25
C LEU A 75 -0.46 -6.90 18.45
N ALA A 76 -1.67 -7.41 18.23
CA ALA A 76 -2.49 -8.01 19.29
C ALA A 76 -1.78 -9.19 19.97
N ASP A 77 -1.15 -10.06 19.17
CA ASP A 77 -0.42 -11.23 19.69
C ASP A 77 0.83 -10.82 20.48
N ARG A 78 1.57 -9.77 20.05
CA ARG A 78 2.70 -9.22 20.80
C ARG A 78 2.27 -8.62 22.13
N ILE A 79 1.21 -7.82 22.15
CA ILE A 79 0.65 -7.23 23.36
C ILE A 79 0.19 -8.33 24.32
N ARG A 80 -0.56 -9.32 23.83
CA ARG A 80 -1.05 -10.45 24.65
C ARG A 80 0.09 -11.27 25.26
N ARG A 81 1.15 -11.53 24.52
CA ARG A 81 2.33 -12.26 25.03
C ARG A 81 3.03 -11.49 26.15
N ARG A 82 3.10 -10.17 26.05
CA ARG A 82 3.79 -9.34 27.04
C ARG A 82 2.93 -9.04 28.27
N TRP A 83 1.61 -8.89 28.05
CA TRP A 83 0.62 -8.60 29.09
C TRP A 83 -0.62 -9.48 28.90
N PRO A 84 -0.60 -10.72 29.43
CA PRO A 84 -1.70 -11.68 29.20
C PRO A 84 -3.03 -11.26 29.83
N ASP A 85 -2.98 -10.38 30.85
CA ASP A 85 -4.12 -9.80 31.56
C ASP A 85 -4.78 -8.63 30.79
N LEU A 86 -4.19 -8.18 29.68
CA LEU A 86 -4.78 -7.16 28.80
C LEU A 86 -5.64 -7.81 27.71
N VAL A 87 -6.95 -7.61 27.78
CA VAL A 87 -7.88 -8.04 26.75
C VAL A 87 -8.26 -6.85 25.89
N LEU A 88 -7.77 -6.83 24.63
CA LEU A 88 -8.06 -5.76 23.67
C LEU A 88 -9.06 -6.24 22.62
N SER A 89 -10.02 -5.38 22.31
CA SER A 89 -10.88 -5.58 21.14
C SER A 89 -10.11 -5.36 19.85
N ARG A 90 -10.56 -5.97 18.74
CA ARG A 90 -9.99 -5.72 17.39
C ARG A 90 -9.99 -4.23 17.07
N VAL A 91 -11.08 -3.53 17.36
CA VAL A 91 -11.19 -2.08 17.11
C VAL A 91 -10.11 -1.30 17.87
N THR A 92 -9.87 -1.62 19.12
CA THR A 92 -8.81 -0.98 19.92
C THR A 92 -7.43 -1.20 19.29
N VAL A 93 -7.12 -2.43 18.88
CA VAL A 93 -5.84 -2.77 18.24
C VAL A 93 -5.67 -1.98 16.93
N THR A 94 -6.70 -1.95 16.08
CA THR A 94 -6.67 -1.17 14.84
C THR A 94 -6.44 0.31 15.09
N GLN A 95 -7.12 0.90 16.09
CA GLN A 95 -6.92 2.30 16.47
C GLN A 95 -5.49 2.59 16.98
N LEU A 96 -4.91 1.66 17.76
CA LEU A 96 -3.52 1.77 18.22
C LEU A 96 -2.55 1.72 17.05
N LYS A 97 -2.73 0.77 16.12
CA LYS A 97 -1.93 0.71 14.89
C LYS A 97 -2.05 2.01 14.10
N GLU A 98 -3.25 2.46 13.77
CA GLU A 98 -3.46 3.66 12.94
C GLU A 98 -2.84 4.91 13.58
N ARG A 99 -2.91 5.01 14.89
CA ARG A 99 -2.39 6.17 15.61
C ARG A 99 -0.87 6.18 15.73
N TYR A 100 -0.24 5.02 15.87
CA TYR A 100 1.18 4.91 16.24
C TYR A 100 2.04 4.21 15.19
N SER A 101 1.47 3.83 14.03
CA SER A 101 2.21 3.10 12.99
C SER A 101 3.47 3.83 12.53
N CYS A 102 4.57 3.09 12.52
CA CYS A 102 5.86 3.51 12.00
C CYS A 102 6.70 2.28 11.63
N ALA A 103 7.74 2.50 10.85
CA ALA A 103 8.70 1.48 10.42
C ALA A 103 10.12 2.08 10.35
N GLY A 104 11.14 1.23 10.44
CA GLY A 104 12.54 1.61 10.32
C GLY A 104 13.02 2.55 11.42
N SER A 105 13.71 3.61 11.01
CA SER A 105 14.24 4.64 11.93
C SER A 105 13.18 5.60 12.45
N ALA A 106 11.99 5.62 11.84
CA ALA A 106 10.88 6.43 12.33
C ALA A 106 10.50 5.98 13.75
N ARG A 107 10.53 6.91 14.70
CA ARG A 107 10.17 6.63 16.10
C ARG A 107 8.95 7.44 16.47
N ARG A 108 7.99 6.76 17.06
CA ARG A 108 6.81 7.38 17.69
C ARG A 108 6.72 6.94 19.14
N GLU A 109 6.58 7.88 20.05
CA GLU A 109 6.18 7.52 21.42
C GLU A 109 4.78 6.92 21.39
N ALA A 110 4.62 5.73 21.96
CA ALA A 110 3.35 5.02 21.99
C ALA A 110 3.00 4.55 23.41
N LYS A 111 3.09 5.49 24.38
CA LYS A 111 2.59 5.28 25.73
C LYS A 111 1.07 5.39 25.74
N VAL A 112 0.41 4.28 26.03
CA VAL A 112 -1.05 4.17 26.02
C VAL A 112 -1.58 3.77 27.38
N ARG A 113 -2.70 4.40 27.76
CA ARG A 113 -3.42 4.02 28.99
C ARG A 113 -4.51 3.02 28.63
N LEU A 114 -4.37 1.81 29.14
CA LEU A 114 -5.31 0.70 28.96
C LEU A 114 -5.80 0.22 30.32
N PHE A 115 -6.79 -0.69 30.34
CA PHE A 115 -7.33 -1.25 31.55
C PHE A 115 -7.06 -2.75 31.61
N ALA A 116 -6.43 -3.20 32.70
CA ALA A 116 -6.22 -4.60 33.03
C ALA A 116 -6.95 -4.91 34.37
N ASP A 117 -7.82 -5.88 34.36
CA ASP A 117 -8.65 -6.22 35.49
C ASP A 117 -9.38 -5.01 36.15
N GLY A 118 -9.87 -4.10 35.24
CA GLY A 118 -10.57 -2.89 35.67
C GLY A 118 -9.67 -1.77 36.19
N LYS A 119 -8.34 -1.95 36.23
CA LYS A 119 -7.38 -0.96 36.73
C LYS A 119 -6.64 -0.31 35.60
N PRO A 120 -6.44 1.03 35.61
CA PRO A 120 -5.67 1.72 34.58
C PRO A 120 -4.20 1.33 34.67
N ARG A 121 -3.61 1.04 33.51
CA ARG A 121 -2.19 0.76 33.31
C ARG A 121 -1.66 1.55 32.14
N VAL A 122 -0.53 2.21 32.29
CA VAL A 122 0.20 2.84 31.17
C VAL A 122 1.26 1.86 30.69
N ILE A 123 1.23 1.55 29.41
CA ILE A 123 2.20 0.69 28.74
C ILE A 123 2.81 1.39 27.53
N ASP A 124 4.03 1.03 27.20
CA ASP A 124 4.68 1.48 25.97
C ASP A 124 4.63 0.36 24.94
N ILE A 125 4.03 0.65 23.77
CA ILE A 125 3.85 -0.30 22.69
C ILE A 125 4.65 0.10 21.42
N ALA A 126 5.52 1.11 21.51
CA ALA A 126 6.22 1.68 20.36
C ALA A 126 6.94 0.64 19.49
N ASP A 127 7.80 -0.18 20.13
CA ASP A 127 8.53 -1.23 19.41
C ASP A 127 7.60 -2.30 18.85
N MET A 128 6.55 -2.67 19.61
CA MET A 128 5.58 -3.67 19.14
C MET A 128 4.84 -3.22 17.89
N VAL A 129 4.43 -1.94 17.84
CA VAL A 129 3.77 -1.37 16.66
C VAL A 129 4.74 -1.34 15.49
N ARG A 130 5.95 -0.82 15.69
CA ARG A 130 6.99 -0.73 14.66
C ARG A 130 7.30 -2.10 14.06
N GLU A 131 7.63 -3.08 14.87
CA GLU A 131 7.95 -4.44 14.41
C GLU A 131 6.76 -5.14 13.74
N SER A 132 5.52 -4.81 14.15
CA SER A 132 4.32 -5.33 13.50
C SER A 132 4.11 -4.70 12.12
N CYS A 133 4.44 -3.42 11.93
CA CYS A 133 4.37 -2.76 10.64
C CYS A 133 5.47 -3.25 9.67
N GLU A 134 6.66 -3.51 10.19
CA GLU A 134 7.81 -3.97 9.40
C GLU A 134 7.60 -5.32 8.72
N MET A 135 6.63 -6.13 9.18
CA MET A 135 6.29 -7.39 8.52
C MET A 135 5.81 -7.23 7.07
N LEU A 136 5.35 -6.05 6.69
CA LEU A 136 4.92 -5.75 5.32
C LEU A 136 6.11 -5.59 4.37
N VAL A 137 7.29 -5.21 4.87
CA VAL A 137 8.45 -4.89 4.04
C VAL A 137 8.88 -6.05 3.13
N PRO A 138 9.12 -7.27 3.64
CA PRO A 138 9.52 -8.39 2.78
C PRO A 138 8.43 -8.73 1.75
N VAL A 139 7.16 -8.70 2.13
CA VAL A 139 6.04 -8.99 1.23
C VAL A 139 6.01 -8.02 0.05
N ILE A 140 6.17 -6.72 0.34
CA ILE A 140 6.18 -5.68 -0.69
C ILE A 140 7.43 -5.79 -1.55
N ALA A 141 8.62 -5.93 -0.96
CA ALA A 141 9.87 -6.04 -1.71
C ALA A 141 9.87 -7.27 -2.63
N ASP A 142 9.40 -8.42 -2.15
CA ASP A 142 9.34 -9.64 -2.95
C ASP A 142 8.31 -9.53 -4.09
N GLY A 143 7.17 -8.88 -3.85
CA GLY A 143 6.18 -8.60 -4.88
C GLY A 143 6.72 -7.67 -5.97
N ILE A 144 7.40 -6.60 -5.60
CA ILE A 144 8.07 -5.70 -6.53
C ILE A 144 9.08 -6.49 -7.40
N LYS A 145 9.96 -7.28 -6.78
CA LYS A 145 10.95 -8.11 -7.49
C LYS A 145 10.29 -9.12 -8.44
N ALA A 146 9.19 -9.73 -8.02
CA ALA A 146 8.45 -10.68 -8.84
C ALA A 146 7.89 -10.04 -10.11
N LEU A 147 7.36 -8.82 -9.99
CA LEU A 147 6.83 -8.07 -11.13
C LEU A 147 7.95 -7.54 -12.05
N LEU A 148 9.03 -7.03 -11.49
CA LEU A 148 10.17 -6.53 -12.29
C LEU A 148 10.80 -7.61 -13.18
N LYS A 149 10.78 -8.88 -12.78
CA LYS A 149 11.26 -10.01 -13.61
C LYS A 149 10.44 -10.23 -14.89
N ARG A 150 9.27 -9.59 -15.00
CA ARG A 150 8.36 -9.68 -16.15
C ARG A 150 8.46 -8.46 -17.06
N CYS A 151 9.24 -7.45 -16.66
CA CYS A 151 9.46 -6.24 -17.44
C CYS A 151 10.53 -6.45 -18.50
N ASP A 152 10.37 -5.75 -19.62
CA ASP A 152 11.47 -5.55 -20.57
C ASP A 152 12.60 -4.77 -19.90
N SER A 153 13.84 -5.07 -20.26
CA SER A 153 15.04 -4.48 -19.63
C SER A 153 15.03 -2.94 -19.62
N ASP A 154 14.50 -2.33 -20.67
CA ASP A 154 14.45 -0.88 -20.83
C ASP A 154 13.40 -0.21 -19.92
N SER A 155 12.42 -0.97 -19.48
CA SER A 155 11.34 -0.49 -18.60
C SER A 155 11.69 -0.61 -17.11
N VAL A 156 12.68 -1.42 -16.73
CA VAL A 156 13.01 -1.71 -15.33
C VAL A 156 13.39 -0.44 -14.56
N VAL A 157 14.32 0.37 -15.10
CA VAL A 157 14.80 1.58 -14.41
C VAL A 157 13.69 2.64 -14.28
N PRO A 158 12.94 3.01 -15.34
CA PRO A 158 11.82 3.94 -15.21
C PRO A 158 10.76 3.49 -14.19
N ILE A 159 10.46 2.19 -14.12
CA ILE A 159 9.50 1.63 -13.16
C ILE A 159 10.05 1.70 -11.73
N LEU A 160 11.32 1.31 -11.53
CA LEU A 160 11.98 1.38 -10.23
C LEU A 160 12.03 2.79 -9.65
N GLN A 161 12.19 3.81 -10.49
CA GLN A 161 12.17 5.21 -10.10
C GLN A 161 10.75 5.72 -9.77
N ASN A 162 9.71 4.92 -10.02
CA ASN A 162 8.32 5.31 -9.84
C ASN A 162 7.49 4.20 -9.15
N VAL A 163 7.98 3.68 -8.02
CA VAL A 163 7.22 2.78 -7.15
C VAL A 163 6.35 3.60 -6.21
N ILE A 164 5.03 3.41 -6.30
CA ILE A 164 4.03 4.22 -5.61
C ILE A 164 3.25 3.36 -4.62
N LEU A 165 3.33 3.70 -3.34
CA LEU A 165 2.56 3.06 -2.29
C LEU A 165 1.26 3.84 -2.06
N CYS A 166 0.13 3.16 -2.10
CA CYS A 166 -1.19 3.73 -1.82
C CYS A 166 -2.01 2.81 -0.89
N GLY A 167 -3.28 3.16 -0.66
CA GLY A 167 -4.10 2.49 0.33
C GLY A 167 -3.78 2.88 1.77
N GLY A 168 -4.58 2.39 2.71
CA GLY A 168 -4.48 2.76 4.12
C GLY A 168 -3.15 2.40 4.77
N GLY A 169 -2.53 1.28 4.36
CA GLY A 169 -1.25 0.81 4.88
C GLY A 169 -0.06 1.68 4.46
N SER A 170 -0.15 2.41 3.35
CA SER A 170 0.92 3.32 2.92
C SER A 170 1.13 4.53 3.85
N ALA A 171 0.18 4.77 4.77
CA ALA A 171 0.30 5.79 5.82
C ALA A 171 1.32 5.44 6.93
N ILE A 172 1.82 4.21 6.97
CA ILE A 172 2.85 3.80 7.94
C ILE A 172 4.09 4.64 7.71
N GLN A 173 4.43 5.47 8.69
CA GLN A 173 5.58 6.37 8.59
C GLN A 173 6.88 5.58 8.45
N GLY A 174 7.69 5.89 7.44
CA GLY A 174 8.97 5.23 7.17
C GLY A 174 8.85 3.93 6.37
N LEU A 175 7.64 3.51 5.97
CA LEU A 175 7.45 2.26 5.20
C LEU A 175 8.09 2.35 3.82
N SER A 176 7.95 3.47 3.12
CA SER A 176 8.52 3.67 1.79
C SER A 176 10.05 3.48 1.81
N GLU A 177 10.72 4.10 2.76
CA GLU A 177 12.17 3.99 2.96
C GLU A 177 12.59 2.56 3.32
N MET A 178 11.79 1.91 4.19
CA MET A 178 12.05 0.52 4.60
C MET A 178 11.88 -0.48 3.45
N VAL A 179 10.96 -0.24 2.52
CA VAL A 179 10.80 -1.05 1.30
C VAL A 179 11.95 -0.80 0.33
N GLN A 180 12.39 0.43 0.20
CA GLN A 180 13.45 0.83 -0.71
C GLN A 180 14.83 0.24 -0.33
N GLN A 181 15.12 0.10 0.96
CA GLN A 181 16.41 -0.38 1.45
C GLN A 181 16.77 -1.79 0.95
N PRO A 182 15.95 -2.85 1.15
CA PRO A 182 16.29 -4.19 0.67
C PRO A 182 16.38 -4.25 -0.86
N LEU A 183 15.55 -3.51 -1.59
CA LEU A 183 15.66 -3.43 -3.05
C LEU A 183 17.03 -2.92 -3.47
N ARG A 184 17.49 -1.81 -2.91
CA ARG A 184 18.80 -1.24 -3.21
C ARG A 184 19.96 -2.16 -2.82
N SER A 185 19.88 -2.83 -1.67
CA SER A 185 20.90 -3.77 -1.23
C SER A 185 21.02 -5.02 -2.12
N GLU A 186 19.96 -5.36 -2.84
CA GLU A 186 19.90 -6.47 -3.80
C GLU A 186 20.23 -6.06 -5.24
N GLY A 187 20.74 -4.83 -5.47
CA GLY A 187 21.19 -4.35 -6.77
C GLY A 187 20.17 -3.51 -7.56
N TYR A 188 18.99 -3.21 -6.99
CA TYR A 188 18.03 -2.27 -7.58
C TYR A 188 18.31 -0.83 -7.10
N GLU A 189 19.48 -0.30 -7.45
CA GLU A 189 20.01 0.98 -6.93
C GLU A 189 19.06 2.17 -7.22
N ASP A 190 18.38 2.15 -8.36
CA ASP A 190 17.43 3.18 -8.79
C ASP A 190 16.09 3.14 -8.04
N ALA A 191 15.85 2.15 -7.18
CA ALA A 191 14.57 2.00 -6.49
C ALA A 191 14.22 3.27 -5.69
N THR A 192 13.07 3.84 -6.01
CA THR A 192 12.48 5.00 -5.34
C THR A 192 11.02 4.71 -5.02
N CYS A 193 10.73 4.58 -3.73
CA CYS A 193 9.38 4.33 -3.23
C CYS A 193 8.81 5.61 -2.62
N ARG A 194 7.57 5.95 -2.97
CA ARG A 194 6.90 7.14 -2.43
C ARG A 194 5.44 6.88 -2.12
N THR A 195 4.91 7.60 -1.13
CA THR A 195 3.48 7.66 -0.81
C THR A 195 2.95 9.04 -1.18
N PRO A 196 2.03 9.16 -2.14
CA PRO A 196 1.45 10.45 -2.51
C PRO A 196 0.51 10.98 -1.42
N PRO A 197 0.29 12.32 -1.34
CA PRO A 197 -0.57 12.91 -0.28
C PRO A 197 -1.99 12.35 -0.24
N ASP A 198 -2.58 12.09 -1.41
CA ASP A 198 -3.96 11.63 -1.54
C ASP A 198 -4.11 10.09 -1.58
N TYR A 199 -3.13 9.35 -1.07
CA TYR A 199 -3.00 7.90 -1.12
C TYR A 199 -4.28 7.10 -0.83
N ARG A 200 -5.21 7.64 -0.02
CA ARG A 200 -6.49 6.98 0.33
C ARG A 200 -7.58 7.13 -0.73
N ARG A 201 -7.48 8.13 -1.60
CA ARG A 201 -8.55 8.48 -2.55
C ARG A 201 -8.22 8.14 -3.99
N LEU A 202 -7.00 7.71 -4.27
CA LEU A 202 -6.51 7.50 -5.63
C LEU A 202 -7.38 6.55 -6.44
N VAL A 203 -7.76 5.41 -5.85
CA VAL A 203 -8.62 4.41 -6.48
C VAL A 203 -9.98 5.01 -6.85
N ALA A 204 -10.61 5.73 -5.92
CA ALA A 204 -11.91 6.36 -6.17
C ALA A 204 -11.82 7.47 -7.24
N VAL A 205 -10.77 8.29 -7.19
CA VAL A 205 -10.52 9.34 -8.20
C VAL A 205 -10.28 8.72 -9.57
N GLY A 206 -9.48 7.65 -9.64
CA GLY A 206 -9.24 6.93 -10.90
C GLY A 206 -10.49 6.28 -11.45
N ALA A 207 -11.32 5.70 -10.59
CA ALA A 207 -12.61 5.13 -11.00
C ALA A 207 -13.53 6.18 -11.64
N VAL A 208 -13.62 7.38 -11.06
CA VAL A 208 -14.38 8.50 -11.65
C VAL A 208 -13.81 8.90 -13.00
N LYS A 209 -12.49 9.11 -13.11
CA LYS A 209 -11.83 9.47 -14.38
C LYS A 209 -12.09 8.44 -15.48
N ILE A 210 -12.05 7.15 -15.16
CA ILE A 210 -12.35 6.11 -16.13
C ILE A 210 -13.83 6.14 -16.49
N ALA A 211 -14.74 6.21 -15.52
CA ALA A 211 -16.17 6.22 -15.78
C ALA A 211 -16.61 7.38 -16.68
N GLU A 212 -15.95 8.54 -16.57
CA GLU A 212 -16.21 9.72 -17.42
C GLU A 212 -15.67 9.58 -18.86
N ASN A 213 -14.72 8.70 -19.10
CA ASN A 213 -14.01 8.59 -20.39
C ASN A 213 -14.20 7.23 -21.09
N VAL A 214 -14.76 6.23 -20.41
CA VAL A 214 -15.00 4.91 -20.99
C VAL A 214 -16.16 4.97 -22.00
N ARG A 215 -16.00 4.29 -23.14
CA ARG A 215 -17.04 4.24 -24.17
C ARG A 215 -18.19 3.32 -23.75
N ASP A 216 -19.39 3.56 -24.29
CA ASP A 216 -20.59 2.78 -23.98
C ASP A 216 -20.44 1.29 -24.28
N ASP A 217 -19.67 0.93 -25.33
CA ASP A 217 -19.42 -0.47 -25.72
C ASP A 217 -18.47 -1.23 -24.79
N GLN A 218 -17.79 -0.56 -23.90
CA GLN A 218 -16.88 -1.16 -22.91
C GLN A 218 -17.57 -1.53 -21.59
N TRP A 219 -18.75 -1.00 -21.34
CA TRP A 219 -19.53 -1.38 -20.15
C TRP A 219 -20.12 -2.78 -20.29
N GLN A 220 -20.10 -3.52 -19.19
CA GLN A 220 -20.66 -4.87 -19.10
C GLN A 220 -22.06 -4.81 -18.47
N ILE A 221 -22.98 -5.66 -18.93
CA ILE A 221 -24.27 -5.86 -18.28
C ILE A 221 -24.05 -6.89 -17.16
N PRO A 222 -24.41 -6.60 -15.90
CA PRO A 222 -24.29 -7.57 -14.81
C PRO A 222 -25.14 -8.82 -15.12
N MET A 223 -24.55 -9.99 -14.91
CA MET A 223 -25.27 -11.26 -15.00
C MET A 223 -26.16 -11.49 -13.76
#